data_85b09401eaa352a1a6470c014413bcd0
#
_entry.id   85b09401eaa352a1a6470c014413bcd0
#
_cell.length_a   1.000
_cell.length_b   1.000
_cell.length_c   1.000
_cell.angle_alpha   90.00
_cell.angle_beta   90.00
_cell.angle_gamma   90.00
#
_symmetry.space_group_name_H-M   'P 1'
#
loop_
_entity.id
_entity.type
_entity.pdbx_description
1 polymer ?
#
loop_
_entity_poly.entity_id
_entity_poly.type
_entity_poly.pdbx_seq_one_letter_code
_entity_poly.pdbx_strand_id
1 'polypeptide(L)'
;MRSSHWSVIEVEHLARAQHGIVSRAQVAEIGVNPRMVSRLLSTGRWRAYLGVIVVPATESVRDIGDATALQLRLGPQSLVSGPTALRLQGIDISDRMLVAWVPRPSMPRLGGVRLLRDDLPRQVREIRGLHLAAPIDALLDTVISVTVPQSRELLDLALQRRWLTADDWFDAVHVRLGRGRAGAARLRRLSLSIAEGTHSDGERRCARLFRAAGITDWVANYV
;
A
#
# COMPACT_ATOMS: atom_id res chain seq x y z
N MET A 1 2.86 -31.83 -28.76
CA MET A 1 2.89 -31.70 -27.27
C MET A 1 4.26 -31.20 -26.86
N ARG A 2 4.38 -29.94 -26.39
CA ARG A 2 5.65 -29.43 -25.82
C ARG A 2 5.99 -30.27 -24.60
N SER A 3 7.25 -30.64 -24.43
CA SER A 3 7.69 -31.37 -23.23
C SER A 3 7.39 -30.54 -21.99
N SER A 4 6.87 -31.14 -20.93
CA SER A 4 6.56 -30.49 -19.64
C SER A 4 7.76 -29.75 -19.03
N HIS A 5 8.97 -30.12 -19.42
CA HIS A 5 10.20 -29.46 -19.00
C HIS A 5 10.36 -28.06 -19.63
N TRP A 6 10.05 -27.92 -20.93
CA TRP A 6 10.11 -26.64 -21.63
C TRP A 6 9.11 -25.62 -21.08
N SER A 7 7.90 -26.05 -20.75
CA SER A 7 6.90 -25.18 -20.14
C SER A 7 7.34 -24.63 -18.77
N VAL A 8 8.05 -25.43 -17.96
CA VAL A 8 8.60 -24.94 -16.68
C VAL A 8 9.67 -23.87 -16.89
N ILE A 9 10.57 -24.08 -17.86
CA ILE A 9 11.60 -23.08 -18.21
C ILE A 9 10.96 -21.78 -18.70
N GLU A 10 9.91 -21.86 -19.51
CA GLU A 10 9.17 -20.69 -20.00
C GLU A 10 8.52 -19.90 -18.86
N VAL A 11 7.93 -20.59 -17.86
CA VAL A 11 7.43 -19.96 -16.64
C VAL A 11 8.54 -19.26 -15.86
N GLU A 12 9.71 -19.90 -15.72
CA GLU A 12 10.84 -19.29 -15.01
C GLU A 12 11.42 -18.07 -15.76
N HIS A 13 11.38 -18.06 -17.08
CA HIS A 13 11.70 -16.88 -17.88
C HIS A 13 10.69 -15.75 -17.67
N LEU A 14 9.40 -16.06 -17.72
CA LEU A 14 8.35 -15.07 -17.43
C LEU A 14 8.49 -14.53 -16.01
N ALA A 15 8.75 -15.40 -15.03
CA ALA A 15 8.96 -14.97 -13.65
C ALA A 15 10.12 -13.97 -13.53
N ARG A 16 11.27 -14.19 -14.21
CA ARG A 16 12.37 -13.23 -14.21
C ARG A 16 11.95 -11.85 -14.73
N ALA A 17 11.14 -11.81 -15.78
CA ALA A 17 10.60 -10.56 -16.33
C ALA A 17 9.58 -9.89 -15.39
N GLN A 18 8.98 -10.66 -14.48
CA GLN A 18 7.95 -10.21 -13.52
C GLN A 18 8.44 -10.27 -12.07
N HIS A 19 9.69 -9.93 -11.81
CA HIS A 19 10.25 -9.82 -10.46
C HIS A 19 10.16 -11.10 -9.62
N GLY A 20 10.18 -12.25 -10.28
CA GLY A 20 10.15 -13.57 -9.65
C GLY A 20 8.75 -14.12 -9.40
N ILE A 21 7.71 -13.48 -9.91
CA ILE A 21 6.32 -13.83 -9.59
C ILE A 21 5.50 -14.06 -10.87
N VAL A 22 4.66 -15.09 -10.85
CA VAL A 22 3.72 -15.38 -11.93
C VAL A 22 2.34 -15.71 -11.37
N SER A 23 1.28 -15.39 -12.11
CA SER A 23 -0.06 -15.81 -11.76
C SER A 23 -0.29 -17.29 -12.11
N ARG A 24 -1.27 -17.92 -11.43
CA ARG A 24 -1.68 -19.29 -11.80
C ARG A 24 -2.29 -19.36 -13.20
N ALA A 25 -2.93 -18.28 -13.65
CA ALA A 25 -3.47 -18.19 -15.01
C ALA A 25 -2.36 -18.23 -16.04
N GLN A 26 -1.32 -17.41 -15.89
CA GLN A 26 -0.15 -17.42 -16.79
C GLN A 26 0.54 -18.79 -16.84
N VAL A 27 0.68 -19.46 -15.69
CA VAL A 27 1.26 -20.82 -15.64
C VAL A 27 0.40 -21.82 -16.40
N ALA A 28 -0.93 -21.70 -16.32
CA ALA A 28 -1.86 -22.55 -17.06
C ALA A 28 -1.83 -22.26 -18.58
N GLU A 29 -1.76 -20.99 -18.97
CA GLU A 29 -1.64 -20.53 -20.37
C GLU A 29 -0.36 -21.07 -21.05
N ILE A 30 0.76 -21.09 -20.32
CA ILE A 30 2.01 -21.71 -20.79
C ILE A 30 1.89 -23.23 -20.92
N GLY A 31 0.86 -23.82 -20.30
CA GLY A 31 0.57 -25.25 -20.41
C GLY A 31 1.29 -26.14 -19.40
N VAL A 32 1.67 -25.59 -18.24
CA VAL A 32 2.21 -26.42 -17.15
C VAL A 32 1.07 -27.20 -16.49
N ASN A 33 1.20 -28.52 -16.49
CA ASN A 33 0.19 -29.41 -15.91
C ASN A 33 0.00 -29.14 -14.40
N PRO A 34 -1.23 -29.11 -13.87
CA PRO A 34 -1.53 -28.90 -12.44
C PRO A 34 -0.77 -29.84 -11.49
N ARG A 35 -0.57 -31.11 -11.89
CA ARG A 35 0.23 -32.06 -11.10
C ARG A 35 1.70 -31.61 -10.98
N MET A 36 2.27 -31.06 -12.07
CA MET A 36 3.62 -30.51 -12.05
C MET A 36 3.69 -29.27 -11.16
N VAL A 37 2.73 -28.36 -11.23
CA VAL A 37 2.63 -27.19 -10.31
C VAL A 37 2.62 -27.66 -8.86
N SER A 38 1.78 -28.63 -8.51
CA SER A 38 1.70 -29.19 -7.16
C SER A 38 3.04 -29.79 -6.72
N ARG A 39 3.74 -30.51 -7.59
CA ARG A 39 5.06 -31.08 -7.32
C ARG A 39 6.12 -29.98 -7.09
N LEU A 40 6.12 -28.94 -7.91
CA LEU A 40 7.09 -27.83 -7.77
C LEU A 40 6.86 -27.04 -6.49
N LEU A 41 5.59 -26.89 -6.07
CA LEU A 41 5.23 -26.28 -4.79
C LEU A 41 5.62 -27.18 -3.60
N SER A 42 5.37 -28.50 -3.67
CA SER A 42 5.68 -29.43 -2.57
C SER A 42 7.17 -29.63 -2.37
N THR A 43 7.97 -29.53 -3.44
CA THR A 43 9.44 -29.63 -3.37
C THR A 43 10.13 -28.31 -3.02
N GLY A 44 9.37 -27.20 -2.83
CA GLY A 44 9.93 -25.89 -2.52
C GLY A 44 10.61 -25.18 -3.71
N ARG A 45 10.65 -25.79 -4.90
CA ARG A 45 11.18 -25.14 -6.11
C ARG A 45 10.35 -23.90 -6.49
N TRP A 46 9.05 -23.96 -6.25
CA TRP A 46 8.12 -22.84 -6.31
C TRP A 46 7.44 -22.65 -4.97
N ARG A 47 6.97 -21.44 -4.68
CA ARG A 47 6.28 -21.10 -3.43
C ARG A 47 4.95 -20.42 -3.71
N ALA A 48 3.91 -20.77 -2.99
CA ALA A 48 2.64 -20.04 -3.06
C ALA A 48 2.70 -18.79 -2.16
N TYR A 49 2.26 -17.64 -2.69
CA TYR A 49 2.21 -16.39 -1.96
C TYR A 49 1.05 -15.52 -2.46
N LEU A 50 0.16 -15.07 -1.59
CA LEU A 50 -1.01 -14.22 -1.91
C LEU A 50 -1.87 -14.74 -3.09
N GLY A 51 -1.88 -16.06 -3.34
CA GLY A 51 -2.61 -16.68 -4.44
C GLY A 51 -1.89 -16.70 -5.79
N VAL A 52 -0.67 -16.19 -5.85
CA VAL A 52 0.26 -16.29 -6.99
C VAL A 52 1.37 -17.31 -6.70
N ILE A 53 2.26 -17.50 -7.66
CA ILE A 53 3.42 -18.39 -7.55
C ILE A 53 4.69 -17.53 -7.56
N VAL A 54 5.53 -17.73 -6.57
CA VAL A 54 6.89 -17.18 -6.49
C VAL A 54 7.86 -18.25 -6.98
N VAL A 55 8.77 -17.84 -7.84
CA VAL A 55 9.90 -18.64 -8.33
C VAL A 55 11.17 -18.15 -7.61
N PRO A 56 11.62 -18.78 -6.52
CA PRO A 56 12.66 -18.24 -5.63
C PRO A 56 13.97 -17.92 -6.33
N ALA A 57 14.35 -18.70 -7.35
CA ALA A 57 15.57 -18.47 -8.13
C ALA A 57 15.57 -17.14 -8.93
N THR A 58 14.44 -16.46 -9.01
CA THR A 58 14.26 -15.21 -9.76
C THR A 58 13.64 -14.10 -8.90
N GLU A 59 13.52 -14.31 -7.59
CA GLU A 59 12.88 -13.39 -6.65
C GLU A 59 13.64 -12.06 -6.56
N SER A 60 12.90 -10.97 -6.66
CA SER A 60 13.40 -9.60 -6.52
C SER A 60 13.34 -9.11 -5.08
N VAL A 61 13.75 -7.84 -4.87
CA VAL A 61 13.58 -7.14 -3.59
C VAL A 61 12.13 -7.24 -3.11
N ARG A 62 11.96 -7.48 -1.82
CA ARG A 62 10.66 -7.78 -1.19
C ARG A 62 9.52 -6.85 -1.61
N ASP A 63 9.70 -5.54 -1.56
CA ASP A 63 8.63 -4.58 -1.87
C ASP A 63 8.17 -4.68 -3.33
N ILE A 64 9.08 -4.96 -4.26
CA ILE A 64 8.76 -5.19 -5.68
C ILE A 64 8.01 -6.51 -5.83
N GLY A 65 8.46 -7.56 -5.15
CA GLY A 65 7.78 -8.85 -5.13
C GLY A 65 6.37 -8.76 -4.57
N ASP A 66 6.19 -8.09 -3.44
CA ASP A 66 4.89 -7.86 -2.81
C ASP A 66 3.94 -7.09 -3.74
N ALA A 67 4.44 -6.02 -4.38
CA ALA A 67 3.65 -5.22 -5.32
C ALA A 67 3.26 -6.02 -6.57
N THR A 68 4.19 -6.79 -7.14
CA THR A 68 3.92 -7.66 -8.29
C THR A 68 2.87 -8.72 -7.94
N ALA A 69 2.99 -9.34 -6.76
CA ALA A 69 2.03 -10.34 -6.31
C ALA A 69 0.62 -9.74 -6.15
N LEU A 70 0.51 -8.55 -5.56
CA LEU A 70 -0.76 -7.83 -5.42
C LEU A 70 -1.38 -7.51 -6.78
N GLN A 71 -0.61 -6.95 -7.70
CA GLN A 71 -1.10 -6.57 -9.03
C GLN A 71 -1.54 -7.77 -9.85
N LEU A 72 -0.76 -8.86 -9.89
CA LEU A 72 -1.12 -10.10 -10.58
C LEU A 72 -2.33 -10.79 -9.95
N ARG A 73 -2.52 -10.66 -8.64
CA ARG A 73 -3.65 -11.26 -7.93
C ARG A 73 -4.95 -10.49 -8.06
N LEU A 74 -4.86 -9.15 -8.04
CA LEU A 74 -6.02 -8.26 -7.99
C LEU A 74 -6.44 -7.77 -9.38
N GLY A 75 -5.55 -7.87 -10.37
CA GLY A 75 -5.81 -7.48 -11.75
C GLY A 75 -5.38 -6.04 -12.07
N PRO A 76 -5.45 -5.67 -13.36
CA PRO A 76 -4.84 -4.45 -13.91
C PRO A 76 -5.50 -3.15 -13.43
N GLN A 77 -6.74 -3.20 -12.95
CA GLN A 77 -7.46 -2.04 -12.44
C GLN A 77 -7.16 -1.74 -10.96
N SER A 78 -6.43 -2.63 -10.29
CA SER A 78 -6.02 -2.44 -8.90
C SER A 78 -4.75 -1.60 -8.83
N LEU A 79 -4.58 -0.89 -7.71
CA LEU A 79 -3.35 -0.15 -7.41
C LEU A 79 -2.73 -0.69 -6.14
N VAL A 80 -1.44 -0.93 -6.18
CA VAL A 80 -0.66 -1.09 -4.96
C VAL A 80 -0.61 0.26 -4.26
N SER A 81 -0.95 0.29 -2.98
CA SER A 81 -1.04 1.51 -2.20
C SER A 81 -0.33 1.37 -0.85
N GLY A 82 -0.50 2.33 0.02
CA GLY A 82 0.00 2.27 1.37
C GLY A 82 1.53 2.21 1.47
N PRO A 83 2.04 1.54 2.53
CA PRO A 83 3.47 1.53 2.84
C PRO A 83 4.36 1.02 1.71
N THR A 84 3.93 -0.04 1.02
CA THR A 84 4.69 -0.61 -0.09
C THR A 84 4.83 0.38 -1.25
N ALA A 85 3.74 1.07 -1.61
CA ALA A 85 3.77 2.09 -2.65
C ALA A 85 4.66 3.28 -2.26
N LEU A 86 4.63 3.72 -1.00
CA LEU A 86 5.50 4.79 -0.51
C LEU A 86 6.98 4.42 -0.62
N ARG A 87 7.37 3.22 -0.15
CA ARG A 87 8.79 2.78 -0.25
C ARG A 87 9.27 2.63 -1.68
N LEU A 88 8.44 2.11 -2.59
CA LEU A 88 8.78 2.01 -4.01
C LEU A 88 8.93 3.38 -4.68
N GLN A 89 8.37 4.42 -4.09
CA GLN A 89 8.50 5.82 -4.52
C GLN A 89 9.60 6.59 -3.75
N GLY A 90 10.42 5.89 -2.97
CA GLY A 90 11.57 6.48 -2.25
C GLY A 90 11.21 7.11 -0.91
N ILE A 91 9.99 6.94 -0.41
CA ILE A 91 9.55 7.41 0.90
C ILE A 91 9.77 6.30 1.91
N ASP A 92 10.81 6.43 2.72
CA ASP A 92 11.17 5.40 3.71
C ASP A 92 10.23 5.43 4.91
N ILE A 93 9.49 4.34 5.07
CA ILE A 93 8.62 4.09 6.22
C ILE A 93 8.81 2.67 6.74
N SER A 94 8.76 2.52 8.05
CA SER A 94 9.01 1.25 8.74
C SER A 94 7.86 0.24 8.62
N ASP A 95 6.62 0.71 8.45
CA ASP A 95 5.44 -0.15 8.37
C ASP A 95 5.49 -1.07 7.14
N ARG A 96 5.13 -2.33 7.32
CA ARG A 96 5.17 -3.39 6.30
C ARG A 96 3.80 -3.91 5.90
N MET A 97 2.72 -3.24 6.33
CA MET A 97 1.37 -3.63 5.95
C MET A 97 1.20 -3.57 4.42
N LEU A 98 0.64 -4.62 3.88
CA LEU A 98 0.25 -4.64 2.47
C LEU A 98 -1.11 -3.98 2.30
N VAL A 99 -1.15 -2.95 1.48
CA VAL A 99 -2.36 -2.20 1.16
C VAL A 99 -2.54 -2.16 -0.35
N ALA A 100 -3.75 -2.40 -0.82
CA ALA A 100 -4.10 -2.21 -2.21
C ALA A 100 -5.48 -1.54 -2.30
N TRP A 101 -5.63 -0.67 -3.28
CA TRP A 101 -6.92 -0.15 -3.67
C TRP A 101 -7.49 -0.97 -4.83
N VAL A 102 -8.79 -1.25 -4.76
CA VAL A 102 -9.54 -1.94 -5.82
C VAL A 102 -10.85 -1.21 -6.08
N PRO A 103 -11.24 -1.01 -7.34
CA PRO A 103 -12.55 -0.42 -7.66
C PRO A 103 -13.69 -1.36 -7.24
N ARG A 104 -14.89 -0.83 -7.15
CA ARG A 104 -16.10 -1.64 -6.97
C ARG A 104 -16.64 -2.18 -8.31
N PRO A 105 -17.23 -3.36 -8.38
CA PRO A 105 -17.41 -4.36 -7.31
C PRO A 105 -16.11 -5.05 -6.95
N SER A 106 -15.94 -5.35 -5.67
CA SER A 106 -14.67 -5.79 -5.13
C SER A 106 -14.49 -7.30 -5.08
N MET A 107 -13.24 -7.73 -5.18
CA MET A 107 -12.79 -9.09 -5.02
C MET A 107 -12.96 -9.64 -3.57
N PRO A 108 -12.92 -10.97 -3.38
CA PRO A 108 -12.94 -11.59 -2.05
C PRO A 108 -11.75 -11.12 -1.19
N ARG A 109 -11.88 -11.35 0.13
CA ARG A 109 -10.81 -11.02 1.08
C ARG A 109 -9.51 -11.71 0.72
N LEU A 110 -8.39 -11.00 0.84
CA LEU A 110 -7.05 -11.53 0.67
C LEU A 110 -6.34 -11.46 2.04
N GLY A 111 -5.99 -12.62 2.59
CA GLY A 111 -5.35 -12.69 3.89
C GLY A 111 -4.03 -11.91 3.93
N GLY A 112 -3.79 -11.16 5.00
CA GLY A 112 -2.58 -10.35 5.16
C GLY A 112 -2.54 -9.06 4.34
N VAL A 113 -3.62 -8.72 3.60
CA VAL A 113 -3.69 -7.51 2.78
C VAL A 113 -4.88 -6.66 3.19
N ARG A 114 -4.65 -5.39 3.41
CA ARG A 114 -5.71 -4.39 3.59
C ARG A 114 -6.21 -3.94 2.23
N LEU A 115 -7.42 -4.36 1.85
CA LEU A 115 -8.07 -3.91 0.62
C LEU A 115 -8.96 -2.71 0.89
N LEU A 116 -8.66 -1.60 0.22
CA LEU A 116 -9.48 -0.39 0.20
C LEU A 116 -10.41 -0.46 -1.00
N ARG A 117 -11.72 -0.43 -0.75
CA ARG A 117 -12.77 -0.64 -1.74
C ARG A 117 -13.69 0.55 -1.73
N ASP A 118 -13.47 1.46 -2.61
CA ASP A 118 -14.28 2.66 -2.77
C ASP A 118 -14.27 3.12 -4.23
N ASP A 119 -15.10 4.11 -4.54
CA ASP A 119 -15.25 4.68 -5.88
C ASP A 119 -14.42 5.95 -6.05
N LEU A 120 -13.52 6.24 -5.08
CA LEU A 120 -12.65 7.39 -5.16
C LEU A 120 -11.45 7.05 -6.04
N PRO A 121 -11.24 7.76 -7.14
CA PRO A 121 -10.07 7.54 -7.97
C PRO A 121 -8.80 7.86 -7.19
N ARG A 122 -7.73 7.12 -7.49
CA ARG A 122 -6.36 7.41 -7.05
C ARG A 122 -5.58 7.87 -8.28
N GLN A 123 -4.68 8.82 -8.08
CA GLN A 123 -3.70 9.11 -9.11
C GLN A 123 -2.74 7.93 -9.23
N VAL A 124 -2.45 7.55 -10.47
CA VAL A 124 -1.61 6.38 -10.77
C VAL A 124 -0.19 6.82 -11.08
N ARG A 125 0.77 6.14 -10.49
CA ARG A 125 2.18 6.17 -10.90
C ARG A 125 2.60 4.80 -11.38
N GLU A 126 3.25 4.75 -12.54
CA GLU A 126 3.85 3.53 -13.04
C GLU A 126 5.34 3.52 -12.68
N ILE A 127 5.77 2.48 -11.98
CA ILE A 127 7.17 2.25 -11.61
C ILE A 127 7.51 0.79 -11.91
N ARG A 128 8.45 0.55 -12.82
CA ARG A 128 8.90 -0.80 -13.22
C ARG A 128 7.74 -1.70 -13.68
N GLY A 129 6.78 -1.14 -14.41
CA GLY A 129 5.60 -1.86 -14.88
C GLY A 129 4.54 -2.14 -13.79
N LEU A 130 4.70 -1.55 -12.60
CA LEU A 130 3.74 -1.67 -11.49
C LEU A 130 2.88 -0.41 -11.38
N HIS A 131 1.58 -0.60 -11.21
CA HIS A 131 0.65 0.49 -10.98
C HIS A 131 0.53 0.79 -9.49
N LEU A 132 1.04 1.93 -9.07
CA LEU A 132 1.05 2.39 -7.69
C LEU A 132 0.12 3.58 -7.52
N ALA A 133 -0.52 3.70 -6.36
CA ALA A 133 -1.13 4.96 -5.96
C ALA A 133 -0.06 6.03 -5.81
N ALA A 134 -0.30 7.25 -6.31
CA ALA A 134 0.61 8.38 -6.15
C ALA A 134 0.93 8.67 -4.67
N PRO A 135 2.04 9.35 -4.34
CA PRO A 135 2.51 9.48 -2.96
C PRO A 135 1.47 9.98 -1.97
N ILE A 136 0.70 11.01 -2.32
CA ILE A 136 -0.35 11.57 -1.45
C ILE A 136 -1.46 10.55 -1.23
N ASP A 137 -1.93 9.88 -2.26
CA ASP A 137 -2.95 8.83 -2.14
C ASP A 137 -2.45 7.64 -1.32
N ALA A 138 -1.23 7.19 -1.55
CA ALA A 138 -0.59 6.11 -0.79
C ALA A 138 -0.41 6.49 0.69
N LEU A 139 -0.08 7.75 0.98
CA LEU A 139 0.03 8.27 2.33
C LEU A 139 -1.34 8.25 3.05
N LEU A 140 -2.39 8.78 2.41
CA LEU A 140 -3.74 8.76 2.96
C LEU A 140 -4.23 7.33 3.19
N ASP A 141 -3.99 6.44 2.25
CA ASP A 141 -4.34 5.02 2.36
C ASP A 141 -3.56 4.33 3.49
N THR A 142 -2.30 4.73 3.74
CA THR A 142 -1.53 4.27 4.91
C THR A 142 -2.17 4.77 6.19
N VAL A 143 -2.38 6.07 6.29
CA VAL A 143 -2.93 6.73 7.48
C VAL A 143 -4.27 6.13 7.93
N ILE A 144 -5.15 5.76 7.01
CA ILE A 144 -6.42 5.10 7.36
C ILE A 144 -6.29 3.61 7.66
N SER A 145 -5.17 3.00 7.33
CA SER A 145 -4.95 1.55 7.46
C SER A 145 -4.19 1.14 8.72
N VAL A 146 -3.25 1.96 9.19
CA VAL A 146 -2.43 1.71 10.38
C VAL A 146 -3.15 2.12 11.69
N THR A 147 -2.52 1.95 12.83
CA THR A 147 -3.09 2.40 14.12
C THR A 147 -3.14 3.93 14.23
N VAL A 148 -3.93 4.46 15.16
CA VAL A 148 -4.03 5.93 15.35
C VAL A 148 -2.69 6.58 15.71
N PRO A 149 -1.88 6.02 16.65
CA PRO A 149 -0.55 6.56 16.92
C PRO A 149 0.35 6.59 15.68
N GLN A 150 0.44 5.47 14.96
CA GLN A 150 1.23 5.40 13.73
C GLN A 150 0.76 6.38 12.65
N SER A 151 -0.56 6.62 12.54
CA SER A 151 -1.10 7.62 11.61
C SER A 151 -0.61 9.03 11.90
N ARG A 152 -0.51 9.38 13.19
CA ARG A 152 -0.02 10.69 13.64
C ARG A 152 1.47 10.83 13.36
N GLU A 153 2.24 9.84 13.81
CA GLU A 153 3.69 9.81 13.59
C GLU A 153 4.04 9.92 12.10
N LEU A 154 3.34 9.18 11.24
CA LEU A 154 3.55 9.24 9.81
C LEU A 154 3.20 10.62 9.22
N LEU A 155 2.10 11.22 9.67
CA LEU A 155 1.70 12.54 9.19
C LEU A 155 2.67 13.62 9.65
N ASP A 156 3.10 13.58 10.92
CA ASP A 156 4.10 14.49 11.45
C ASP A 156 5.42 14.38 10.66
N LEU A 157 5.87 13.15 10.41
CA LEU A 157 7.05 12.88 9.59
C LEU A 157 6.90 13.42 8.17
N ALA A 158 5.73 13.23 7.56
CA ALA A 158 5.46 13.68 6.20
C ALA A 158 5.52 15.21 6.09
N LEU A 159 4.97 15.93 7.06
CA LEU A 159 5.03 17.40 7.12
C LEU A 159 6.46 17.89 7.42
N GLN A 160 7.15 17.29 8.39
CA GLN A 160 8.54 17.64 8.73
C GLN A 160 9.51 17.40 7.56
N ARG A 161 9.35 16.30 6.84
CA ARG A 161 10.16 15.95 5.67
C ARG A 161 9.72 16.65 4.39
N ARG A 162 8.67 17.45 4.46
CA ARG A 162 8.06 18.15 3.33
C ARG A 162 7.68 17.22 2.17
N TRP A 163 7.21 16.01 2.49
CA TRP A 163 6.61 15.11 1.48
C TRP A 163 5.28 15.66 1.00
N LEU A 164 4.60 16.45 1.83
CA LEU A 164 3.42 17.26 1.51
C LEU A 164 3.41 18.49 2.41
N THR A 165 2.68 19.51 1.98
CA THR A 165 2.31 20.68 2.78
C THR A 165 1.00 20.45 3.53
N ALA A 166 0.66 21.35 4.44
CA ALA A 166 -0.66 21.34 5.09
C ALA A 166 -1.78 21.54 4.05
N ASP A 167 -1.57 22.40 3.06
CA ASP A 167 -2.55 22.65 2.00
C ASP A 167 -2.77 21.41 1.13
N ASP A 168 -1.68 20.74 0.70
CA ASP A 168 -1.78 19.46 -0.02
C ASP A 168 -2.57 18.41 0.78
N TRP A 169 -2.36 18.37 2.11
CA TRP A 169 -3.13 17.49 2.99
C TRP A 169 -4.62 17.82 2.99
N PHE A 170 -4.97 19.11 3.19
CA PHE A 170 -6.38 19.52 3.27
C PHE A 170 -7.10 19.25 1.95
N ASP A 171 -6.49 19.55 0.82
CA ASP A 171 -7.04 19.29 -0.50
C ASP A 171 -7.28 17.80 -0.74
N ALA A 172 -6.30 16.97 -0.45
CA ALA A 172 -6.40 15.52 -0.63
C ALA A 172 -7.43 14.87 0.33
N VAL A 173 -7.51 15.36 1.58
CA VAL A 173 -8.45 14.87 2.57
C VAL A 173 -9.88 15.30 2.24
N HIS A 174 -10.09 16.52 1.75
CA HIS A 174 -11.43 17.04 1.45
C HIS A 174 -12.25 16.07 0.59
N VAL A 175 -11.66 15.52 -0.44
CA VAL A 175 -12.29 14.54 -1.34
C VAL A 175 -12.71 13.26 -0.60
N ARG A 176 -12.05 12.93 0.52
CA ARG A 176 -12.24 11.68 1.28
C ARG A 176 -13.16 11.81 2.49
N LEU A 177 -13.71 13.00 2.79
CA LEU A 177 -14.53 13.25 3.98
C LEU A 177 -16.02 12.89 3.86
N GLY A 178 -16.47 12.29 2.77
CA GLY A 178 -17.87 11.92 2.53
C GLY A 178 -18.43 10.95 3.59
N ARG A 179 -19.77 10.99 3.78
CA ARG A 179 -20.49 10.09 4.69
C ARG A 179 -20.26 8.62 4.29
N GLY A 180 -19.98 7.75 5.26
CA GLY A 180 -19.76 6.32 5.04
C GLY A 180 -18.40 5.95 4.44
N ARG A 181 -17.52 6.92 4.20
CA ARG A 181 -16.16 6.66 3.68
C ARG A 181 -15.24 6.14 4.76
N ALA A 182 -14.48 5.10 4.42
CA ALA A 182 -13.53 4.49 5.33
C ALA A 182 -12.47 5.50 5.79
N GLY A 183 -12.25 5.60 7.09
CA GLY A 183 -11.21 6.47 7.66
C GLY A 183 -11.59 7.96 7.77
N ALA A 184 -12.76 8.42 7.27
CA ALA A 184 -13.15 9.83 7.29
C ALA A 184 -13.08 10.47 8.69
N ALA A 185 -13.51 9.75 9.73
CA ALA A 185 -13.42 10.24 11.12
C ALA A 185 -11.97 10.43 11.59
N ARG A 186 -11.06 9.55 11.16
CA ARG A 186 -9.62 9.65 11.45
C ARG A 186 -9.00 10.84 10.72
N LEU A 187 -9.29 10.97 9.43
CA LEU A 187 -8.79 12.09 8.61
C LEU A 187 -9.23 13.44 9.18
N ARG A 188 -10.51 13.59 9.56
CA ARG A 188 -10.99 14.83 10.23
C ARG A 188 -10.20 15.14 11.50
N ARG A 189 -9.95 14.14 12.33
CA ARG A 189 -9.24 14.32 13.62
C ARG A 189 -7.78 14.74 13.39
N LEU A 190 -7.13 14.17 12.40
CA LEU A 190 -5.77 14.56 12.01
C LEU A 190 -5.73 15.97 11.42
N SER A 191 -6.69 16.32 10.57
CA SER A 191 -6.81 17.67 10.00
C SER A 191 -7.01 18.74 11.09
N LEU A 192 -7.82 18.47 12.11
CA LEU A 192 -7.95 19.39 13.24
C LEU A 192 -6.61 19.59 13.99
N SER A 193 -5.83 18.51 14.16
CA SER A 193 -4.51 18.61 14.79
C SER A 193 -3.53 19.48 13.99
N ILE A 194 -3.57 19.42 12.65
CA ILE A 194 -2.75 20.29 11.79
C ILE A 194 -3.23 21.75 11.87
N ALA A 195 -4.54 21.98 11.79
CA ALA A 195 -5.13 23.33 11.86
C ALA A 195 -4.83 24.04 13.19
N GLU A 196 -4.65 23.28 14.29
CA GLU A 196 -4.23 23.82 15.58
C GLU A 196 -2.69 24.11 15.64
N GLY A 197 -1.95 23.91 14.56
CA GLY A 197 -0.51 24.14 14.49
C GLY A 197 0.34 23.13 15.28
N THR A 198 -0.25 22.02 15.73
CA THR A 198 0.45 21.02 16.55
C THR A 198 1.01 19.91 15.67
N HIS A 199 2.31 19.94 15.42
CA HIS A 199 3.00 19.04 14.48
C HIS A 199 3.70 17.84 15.13
N SER A 200 3.75 17.79 16.47
CA SER A 200 4.36 16.68 17.22
C SER A 200 3.45 16.14 18.33
N ASP A 201 3.71 14.91 18.80
CA ASP A 201 3.00 14.35 19.96
C ASP A 201 3.24 15.15 21.23
N GLY A 202 4.43 15.74 21.38
CA GLY A 202 4.76 16.64 22.47
C GLY A 202 3.89 17.89 22.46
N GLU A 203 3.80 18.57 21.32
CA GLU A 203 2.97 19.76 21.14
C GLU A 203 1.48 19.44 21.37
N ARG A 204 1.00 18.34 20.82
CA ARG A 204 -0.38 17.88 21.07
C ARG A 204 -0.67 17.58 22.53
N ARG A 205 0.32 17.06 23.26
CA ARG A 205 0.20 16.83 24.71
C ARG A 205 0.15 18.15 25.47
N CYS A 206 1.03 19.10 25.15
CA CYS A 206 1.02 20.45 25.70
C CYS A 206 -0.31 21.16 25.41
N ALA A 207 -0.78 21.13 24.17
CA ALA A 207 -2.07 21.70 23.77
C ALA A 207 -3.26 21.16 24.58
N ARG A 208 -3.26 19.86 24.88
CA ARG A 208 -4.29 19.25 25.74
C ARG A 208 -4.18 19.72 27.19
N LEU A 209 -2.97 19.81 27.71
CA LEU A 209 -2.73 20.29 29.07
C LEU A 209 -3.16 21.75 29.24
N PHE A 210 -2.80 22.61 28.27
CA PHE A 210 -3.20 24.02 28.28
C PHE A 210 -4.72 24.20 28.24
N ARG A 211 -5.39 23.46 27.33
CA ARG A 211 -6.87 23.48 27.29
C ARG A 211 -7.51 22.98 28.58
N ALA A 212 -6.99 21.93 29.18
CA ALA A 212 -7.47 21.41 30.47
C ALA A 212 -7.26 22.39 31.62
N ALA A 213 -6.19 23.22 31.54
CA ALA A 213 -5.89 24.28 32.49
C ALA A 213 -6.61 25.61 32.20
N GLY A 214 -7.45 25.68 31.16
CA GLY A 214 -8.15 26.90 30.76
C GLY A 214 -7.26 27.95 30.07
N ILE A 215 -6.06 27.59 29.64
CA ILE A 215 -5.14 28.49 28.94
C ILE A 215 -5.52 28.47 27.45
N THR A 216 -6.06 29.58 26.96
CA THR A 216 -6.55 29.71 25.56
C THR A 216 -5.64 30.54 24.67
N ASP A 217 -4.85 31.44 25.23
CA ASP A 217 -4.04 32.43 24.52
C ASP A 217 -2.62 31.88 24.26
N TRP A 218 -2.53 30.80 23.48
CA TRP A 218 -1.26 30.23 23.07
C TRP A 218 -1.28 29.86 21.61
N VAL A 219 -0.13 29.94 20.94
CA VAL A 219 0.08 29.57 19.53
C VAL A 219 1.19 28.53 19.48
N ALA A 220 0.91 27.39 18.82
CA ALA A 220 1.94 26.40 18.55
C ALA A 220 2.87 26.92 17.43
N ASN A 221 4.18 26.65 17.56
CA ASN A 221 5.20 27.04 16.56
C ASN A 221 5.19 28.55 16.23
N TYR A 222 5.11 29.41 17.24
CA TYR A 222 5.28 30.84 17.05
C TYR A 222 6.70 31.13 16.53
N VAL A 223 6.79 31.71 15.32
CA VAL A 223 8.04 32.11 14.65
C VAL A 223 8.18 33.64 14.75
#